data_fe905b9282f9438fdb336ff156f6f9d1
#
_entry.id   fe905b9282f9438fdb336ff156f6f9d1
#
_cell.length_a   1.000
_cell.length_b   1.000
_cell.length_c   1.000
_cell.angle_alpha   90.00
_cell.angle_beta   90.00
_cell.angle_gamma   90.00
#
_symmetry.space_group_name_H-M   'P 1'
#
loop_
_entity.id
_entity.type
_entity.pdbx_description
1 polymer ?
#
loop_
_entity_poly.entity_id
_entity_poly.type
_entity_poly.pdbx_seq_one_letter_code
_entity_poly.pdbx_strand_id
1 'polypeptide(L)'
;MDLLPFLLDANLSATNPPAIPHWWKRQPLIPNLLSQELKNYLKLNAKEKNVQIADQVIIDESAGEVVIGANTRICHGAVIQGPVVIGANCLIGNYAFIRPGTIISNGVKIGFATEIKNAVIEAEATIGPQCF
;
A
#
# COMPACT_ATOMS: atom_id res chain seq x y z
N MET A 1 -2.01 19.07 4.34
CA MET A 1 -1.40 18.71 3.05
C MET A 1 -1.87 17.33 2.64
N ASP A 2 -2.27 17.23 1.41
CA ASP A 2 -2.80 15.98 0.89
C ASP A 2 -1.71 15.23 0.11
N LEU A 3 -1.23 14.14 0.68
CA LEU A 3 -0.24 13.29 0.03
C LEU A 3 -0.86 12.21 -0.83
N LEU A 4 -2.20 12.11 -0.80
CA LEU A 4 -2.89 11.03 -1.47
C LEU A 4 -2.55 10.93 -2.97
N PRO A 5 -2.64 12.03 -3.74
CA PRO A 5 -2.29 11.94 -5.16
C PRO A 5 -0.85 11.53 -5.38
N PHE A 6 0.04 11.98 -4.52
CA PHE A 6 1.45 11.63 -4.62
C PHE A 6 1.68 10.14 -4.40
N LEU A 7 1.04 9.57 -3.38
CA LEU A 7 1.28 8.17 -3.01
C LEU A 7 0.57 7.18 -3.93
N LEU A 8 -0.60 7.55 -4.48
CA LEU A 8 -1.46 6.61 -5.19
C LEU A 8 -1.52 6.86 -6.69
N ASP A 9 -1.12 8.03 -7.15
CA ASP A 9 -1.14 8.39 -8.56
C ASP A 9 0.20 9.00 -8.94
N ALA A 10 1.02 8.21 -9.60
CA ALA A 10 2.36 8.62 -10.00
C ALA A 10 2.36 9.83 -10.93
N ASN A 11 1.31 9.97 -11.74
CA ASN A 11 1.24 11.12 -12.65
C ASN A 11 1.04 12.42 -11.89
N LEU A 12 0.24 12.38 -10.84
CA LEU A 12 0.04 13.55 -10.01
C LEU A 12 1.26 13.82 -9.14
N SER A 13 1.88 12.78 -8.62
CA SER A 13 3.04 12.94 -7.77
C SER A 13 4.22 13.54 -8.52
N ALA A 14 4.33 13.27 -9.81
CA ALA A 14 5.42 13.80 -10.61
C ALA A 14 5.42 15.32 -10.69
N THR A 15 4.28 15.95 -10.47
CA THR A 15 4.17 17.39 -10.56
C THR A 15 4.52 18.12 -9.27
N ASN A 16 4.59 17.38 -8.14
CA ASN A 16 4.75 18.07 -6.87
C ASN A 16 5.44 17.20 -5.81
N PRO A 17 6.66 16.77 -6.07
CA PRO A 17 7.37 15.91 -5.14
C PRO A 17 7.86 16.57 -3.84
N PRO A 18 7.85 17.89 -3.66
CA PRO A 18 8.52 18.50 -2.51
C PRO A 18 7.91 18.16 -1.15
N ALA A 19 6.77 17.50 -1.12
CA ALA A 19 6.15 17.13 0.15
C ALA A 19 6.87 15.97 0.87
N ILE A 20 7.68 15.22 0.17
CA ILE A 20 8.30 14.01 0.71
C ILE A 20 9.14 14.27 1.96
N PRO A 21 10.04 15.26 2.00
CA PRO A 21 10.86 15.46 3.19
C PRO A 21 10.07 15.74 4.46
N HIS A 22 8.85 16.20 4.32
CA HIS A 22 8.02 16.54 5.48
C HIS A 22 7.30 15.32 6.03
N TRP A 23 6.66 14.52 5.22
CA TRP A 23 5.94 13.36 5.72
C TRP A 23 6.92 12.33 6.28
N TRP A 24 8.11 12.27 5.79
CA TRP A 24 9.17 11.43 6.28
C TRP A 24 9.40 11.60 7.78
N LYS A 25 9.34 12.86 8.25
CA LYS A 25 9.59 13.17 9.65
C LYS A 25 8.36 13.06 10.53
N ARG A 26 7.21 12.81 9.93
CA ARG A 26 5.93 12.82 10.64
C ARG A 26 5.31 11.44 10.65
N GLN A 27 5.83 10.60 11.51
CA GLN A 27 5.26 9.26 11.63
C GLN A 27 3.76 9.24 11.92
N PRO A 28 3.21 10.15 12.74
CA PRO A 28 1.75 10.18 12.93
C PRO A 28 0.96 10.49 11.66
N LEU A 29 1.61 10.92 10.60
CA LEU A 29 0.94 11.19 9.33
C LEU A 29 0.34 9.92 8.72
N ILE A 30 0.99 8.78 8.91
CA ILE A 30 0.51 7.53 8.32
C ILE A 30 -0.91 7.19 8.78
N PRO A 31 -1.25 7.22 10.07
CA PRO A 31 -2.63 7.00 10.48
C PRO A 31 -3.61 8.00 9.87
N ASN A 32 -3.19 9.25 9.69
CA ASN A 32 -4.05 10.25 9.06
C ASN A 32 -4.28 9.96 7.58
N LEU A 33 -3.28 9.42 6.90
CA LEU A 33 -3.43 9.03 5.50
C LEU A 33 -4.35 7.81 5.35
N LEU A 34 -4.56 7.07 6.44
CA LEU A 34 -5.50 5.95 6.46
C LEU A 34 -6.89 6.40 6.91
N SER A 35 -7.21 7.66 6.75
CA SER A 35 -8.47 8.25 7.13
C SER A 35 -9.62 7.76 6.25
N GLN A 36 -10.84 8.10 6.67
CA GLN A 36 -12.04 7.79 5.89
C GLN A 36 -11.97 8.42 4.50
N GLU A 37 -11.38 9.61 4.40
CA GLU A 37 -11.24 10.30 3.12
C GLU A 37 -10.39 9.50 2.13
N LEU A 38 -9.26 8.98 2.60
CA LEU A 38 -8.41 8.12 1.78
C LEU A 38 -9.15 6.86 1.34
N LYS A 39 -9.86 6.23 2.26
CA LYS A 39 -10.63 5.03 1.94
C LYS A 39 -11.70 5.32 0.90
N ASN A 40 -12.39 6.45 1.01
CA ASN A 40 -13.39 6.83 0.02
C ASN A 40 -12.78 7.07 -1.35
N TYR A 41 -11.64 7.74 -1.38
CA TYR A 41 -10.92 7.96 -2.63
C TYR A 41 -10.59 6.64 -3.33
N LEU A 42 -10.06 5.70 -2.58
CA LEU A 42 -9.68 4.40 -3.14
C LEU A 42 -10.90 3.61 -3.62
N LYS A 43 -12.00 3.68 -2.90
CA LYS A 43 -13.24 3.01 -3.31
C LYS A 43 -13.79 3.61 -4.60
N LEU A 44 -13.76 4.92 -4.73
CA LEU A 44 -14.25 5.58 -5.93
C LEU A 44 -13.39 5.25 -7.15
N ASN A 45 -12.11 5.10 -6.97
CA ASN A 45 -11.19 4.82 -8.06
C ASN A 45 -11.03 3.33 -8.35
N ALA A 46 -11.69 2.49 -7.58
CA ALA A 46 -11.61 1.04 -7.73
C ALA A 46 -12.83 0.45 -8.43
N LYS A 47 -13.47 1.21 -9.31
CA LYS A 47 -14.69 0.76 -9.98
C LYS A 47 -14.51 -0.54 -10.74
N GLU A 48 -13.35 -0.76 -11.28
CA GLU A 48 -13.02 -1.98 -11.98
C GLU A 48 -12.00 -2.76 -11.17
N LYS A 49 -12.38 -2.99 -9.94
CA LYS A 49 -11.50 -3.62 -8.99
C LYS A 49 -11.22 -5.07 -9.39
N ASN A 50 -10.13 -5.26 -10.09
CA ASN A 50 -9.69 -6.59 -10.49
C ASN A 50 -8.54 -7.03 -9.58
N VAL A 51 -8.86 -7.18 -8.29
CA VAL A 51 -7.89 -7.62 -7.30
C VAL A 51 -7.83 -9.14 -7.34
N GLN A 52 -6.62 -9.68 -7.47
CA GLN A 52 -6.40 -11.12 -7.47
C GLN A 52 -5.76 -11.52 -6.16
N ILE A 53 -6.48 -12.36 -5.41
CA ILE A 53 -5.99 -12.85 -4.12
C ILE A 53 -5.83 -14.37 -4.23
N ALA A 54 -4.60 -14.84 -4.13
CA ALA A 54 -4.30 -16.24 -4.27
C ALA A 54 -4.69 -17.05 -3.01
N ASP A 55 -4.54 -18.35 -3.08
CA ASP A 55 -4.84 -19.22 -1.96
C ASP A 55 -3.90 -18.96 -0.78
N GLN A 56 -4.39 -19.23 0.43
CA GLN A 56 -3.62 -19.12 1.67
C GLN A 56 -3.18 -17.70 2.01
N VAL A 57 -3.79 -16.69 1.39
CA VAL A 57 -3.57 -15.30 1.77
C VAL A 57 -4.41 -15.01 3.00
N ILE A 58 -3.80 -14.36 3.99
CA ILE A 58 -4.49 -13.93 5.19
C ILE A 58 -4.57 -12.40 5.18
N ILE A 59 -5.79 -11.88 5.24
CA ILE A 59 -6.02 -10.45 5.39
C ILE A 59 -6.66 -10.23 6.75
N ASP A 60 -5.88 -9.69 7.67
CA ASP A 60 -6.29 -9.50 9.07
C ASP A 60 -6.67 -8.04 9.29
N GLU A 61 -7.95 -7.79 9.45
CA GLU A 61 -8.48 -6.46 9.69
C GLU A 61 -8.87 -6.23 11.14
N SER A 62 -8.42 -7.07 12.06
CA SER A 62 -8.81 -6.95 13.47
C SER A 62 -8.35 -5.65 14.11
N ALA A 63 -7.22 -5.11 13.69
CA ALA A 63 -6.69 -3.84 14.22
C ALA A 63 -6.97 -2.65 13.30
N GLY A 64 -7.41 -2.88 12.08
CA GLY A 64 -7.69 -1.82 11.14
C GLY A 64 -7.93 -2.35 9.74
N GLU A 65 -8.46 -1.49 8.91
CA GLU A 65 -8.89 -1.87 7.55
C GLU A 65 -7.70 -2.09 6.62
N VAL A 66 -7.83 -3.03 5.70
CA VAL A 66 -6.88 -3.22 4.59
C VAL A 66 -7.58 -2.75 3.32
N VAL A 67 -6.98 -1.78 2.64
CA VAL A 67 -7.52 -1.24 1.40
C VAL A 67 -6.57 -1.61 0.27
N ILE A 68 -7.10 -2.21 -0.79
CA ILE A 68 -6.31 -2.70 -1.92
C ILE A 68 -6.86 -2.09 -3.20
N GLY A 69 -6.00 -1.44 -3.96
CA GLY A 69 -6.35 -0.79 -5.20
C GLY A 69 -6.55 -1.75 -6.36
N ALA A 70 -7.06 -1.22 -7.46
CA ALA A 70 -7.41 -2.01 -8.64
C ALA A 70 -6.19 -2.72 -9.25
N ASN A 71 -6.42 -3.90 -9.80
CA ASN A 71 -5.42 -4.68 -10.53
C ASN A 71 -4.21 -5.12 -9.70
N THR A 72 -4.32 -5.05 -8.38
CA THR A 72 -3.27 -5.52 -7.49
C THR A 72 -3.39 -7.02 -7.30
N ARG A 73 -2.25 -7.67 -7.26
CA ARG A 73 -2.17 -9.11 -7.10
C ARG A 73 -1.47 -9.47 -5.80
N ILE A 74 -2.16 -10.26 -4.98
CA ILE A 74 -1.61 -10.78 -3.72
C ILE A 74 -1.31 -12.25 -3.91
N CYS A 75 -0.06 -12.63 -3.79
CA CYS A 75 0.38 -13.98 -4.09
C CYS A 75 0.20 -14.94 -2.91
N HIS A 76 0.32 -16.22 -3.19
CA HIS A 76 0.08 -17.29 -2.23
C HIS A 76 0.85 -17.08 -0.93
N GLY A 77 0.16 -17.29 0.18
CA GLY A 77 0.77 -17.28 1.50
C GLY A 77 1.09 -15.92 2.08
N ALA A 78 0.81 -14.83 1.36
CA ALA A 78 1.04 -13.49 1.89
C ALA A 78 0.12 -13.22 3.07
N VAL A 79 0.61 -12.45 4.04
CA VAL A 79 -0.16 -12.01 5.21
C VAL A 79 -0.18 -10.49 5.24
N ILE A 80 -1.36 -9.93 5.34
CA ILE A 80 -1.53 -8.48 5.40
C ILE A 80 -2.34 -8.14 6.64
N GLN A 81 -1.73 -7.37 7.54
CA GLN A 81 -2.36 -6.96 8.79
C GLN A 81 -2.63 -5.46 8.74
N GLY A 82 -3.90 -5.09 8.81
CA GLY A 82 -4.29 -3.68 8.82
C GLY A 82 -3.97 -2.95 10.12
N PRO A 83 -3.94 -1.63 10.08
CA PRO A 83 -4.32 -0.79 8.94
C PRO A 83 -3.22 -0.71 7.88
N VAL A 84 -3.58 -0.99 6.63
CA VAL A 84 -2.66 -0.98 5.49
C VAL A 84 -3.40 -0.45 4.27
N VAL A 85 -2.72 0.35 3.47
CA VAL A 85 -3.21 0.77 2.17
C VAL A 85 -2.25 0.26 1.10
N ILE A 86 -2.79 -0.43 0.12
CA ILE A 86 -2.04 -0.89 -1.05
C ILE A 86 -2.70 -0.27 -2.27
N GLY A 87 -1.90 0.40 -3.08
CA GLY A 87 -2.39 1.08 -4.27
C GLY A 87 -2.76 0.13 -5.41
N ALA A 88 -2.90 0.69 -6.58
CA ALA A 88 -3.26 -0.06 -7.79
C ALA A 88 -2.03 -0.64 -8.47
N ASN A 89 -2.23 -1.71 -9.23
CA ASN A 89 -1.20 -2.32 -10.06
C ASN A 89 0.02 -2.79 -9.29
N CYS A 90 -0.18 -3.20 -8.04
CA CYS A 90 0.88 -3.71 -7.19
C CYS A 90 1.00 -5.23 -7.30
N LEU A 91 2.17 -5.73 -6.95
CA LEU A 91 2.40 -7.15 -6.82
C LEU A 91 2.96 -7.41 -5.42
N ILE A 92 2.21 -8.15 -4.62
CA ILE A 92 2.65 -8.56 -3.29
C ILE A 92 3.06 -10.02 -3.38
N GLY A 93 4.36 -10.28 -3.24
CA GLY A 93 4.94 -11.59 -3.51
C GLY A 93 4.53 -12.68 -2.54
N ASN A 94 4.86 -13.90 -2.90
CA ASN A 94 4.54 -15.07 -2.09
C ASN A 94 5.13 -14.93 -0.68
N TYR A 95 4.33 -15.24 0.32
CA TYR A 95 4.73 -15.20 1.73
C TYR A 95 5.22 -13.84 2.22
N ALA A 96 4.92 -12.77 1.51
CA ALA A 96 5.22 -11.44 2.01
C ALA A 96 4.38 -11.16 3.27
N PHE A 97 4.94 -10.37 4.16
CA PHE A 97 4.28 -10.02 5.41
C PHE A 97 4.19 -8.50 5.50
N ILE A 98 2.99 -7.97 5.27
CA ILE A 98 2.74 -6.53 5.32
C ILE A 98 2.05 -6.23 6.64
N ARG A 99 2.72 -5.46 7.47
CA ARG A 99 2.27 -5.20 8.83
C ARG A 99 1.64 -3.82 8.98
N PRO A 100 0.97 -3.59 10.12
CA PRO A 100 0.20 -2.36 10.34
C PRO A 100 0.98 -1.08 10.13
N GLY A 101 0.26 -0.05 9.65
CA GLY A 101 0.83 1.28 9.48
C GLY A 101 1.57 1.47 8.16
N THR A 102 1.36 0.59 7.19
CA THR A 102 2.08 0.62 5.93
C THR A 102 1.21 1.17 4.81
N ILE A 103 1.81 2.00 3.98
CA ILE A 103 1.19 2.53 2.77
C ILE A 103 2.08 2.12 1.59
N ILE A 104 1.50 1.38 0.66
CA ILE A 104 2.18 0.93 -0.55
C ILE A 104 1.51 1.63 -1.72
N SER A 105 2.29 2.43 -2.44
CA SER A 105 1.78 3.24 -3.56
C SER A 105 1.56 2.39 -4.81
N ASN A 106 1.11 3.04 -5.88
CA ASN A 106 0.80 2.35 -7.13
C ASN A 106 2.04 1.72 -7.76
N GLY A 107 1.86 0.58 -8.39
CA GLY A 107 2.91 -0.05 -9.20
C GLY A 107 4.06 -0.65 -8.42
N VAL A 108 3.93 -0.79 -7.12
CA VAL A 108 4.99 -1.33 -6.26
C VAL A 108 5.03 -2.85 -6.37
N LYS A 109 6.23 -3.40 -6.36
CA LYS A 109 6.44 -4.85 -6.34
C LYS A 109 7.18 -5.22 -5.06
N ILE A 110 6.58 -6.12 -4.30
CA ILE A 110 7.17 -6.65 -3.06
C ILE A 110 7.59 -8.08 -3.30
N GLY A 111 8.84 -8.40 -3.04
CA GLY A 111 9.40 -9.71 -3.32
C GLY A 111 8.98 -10.78 -2.32
N PHE A 112 9.37 -12.00 -2.64
CA PHE A 112 9.09 -13.20 -1.85
C PHE A 112 9.58 -13.05 -0.41
N ALA A 113 8.72 -13.39 0.55
CA ALA A 113 9.04 -13.44 1.98
C ALA A 113 9.62 -12.13 2.56
N THR A 114 9.28 -11.00 1.96
CA THR A 114 9.70 -9.70 2.46
C THR A 114 8.73 -9.23 3.53
N GLU A 115 9.26 -8.67 4.60
CA GLU A 115 8.43 -8.10 5.67
C GLU A 115 8.54 -6.57 5.66
N ILE A 116 7.39 -5.89 5.72
CA ILE A 116 7.30 -4.43 5.72
C ILE A 116 6.37 -4.02 6.84
N LYS A 117 6.79 -3.06 7.66
CA LYS A 117 5.92 -2.52 8.70
C LYS A 117 6.15 -1.02 8.85
N ASN A 118 5.08 -0.32 9.16
CA ASN A 118 5.13 1.10 9.51
C ASN A 118 5.96 1.91 8.54
N ALA A 119 5.71 1.73 7.25
CA ALA A 119 6.52 2.31 6.19
C ALA A 119 5.64 2.86 5.08
N VAL A 120 6.21 3.76 4.30
CA VAL A 120 5.62 4.25 3.07
C VAL A 120 6.53 3.84 1.92
N ILE A 121 5.97 3.11 0.96
CA ILE A 121 6.70 2.68 -0.23
C ILE A 121 6.18 3.50 -1.39
N GLU A 122 7.05 4.26 -2.02
CA GLU A 122 6.64 5.15 -3.10
C GLU A 122 6.35 4.40 -4.39
N ALA A 123 5.62 5.07 -5.28
CA ALA A 123 5.17 4.47 -6.53
C ALA A 123 6.31 3.87 -7.34
N GLU A 124 6.02 2.75 -7.97
CA GLU A 124 6.92 2.04 -8.90
C GLU A 124 8.17 1.46 -8.23
N ALA A 125 8.27 1.49 -6.91
CA ALA A 125 9.40 0.88 -6.21
C ALA A 125 9.35 -0.64 -6.30
N THR A 126 10.51 -1.24 -6.26
CA THR A 126 10.64 -2.70 -6.20
C THR A 126 11.47 -3.06 -4.98
N ILE A 127 10.90 -3.89 -4.11
CA ILE A 127 11.59 -4.41 -2.95
C ILE A 127 11.93 -5.87 -3.25
N GLY A 128 13.19 -6.22 -3.11
CA GLY A 128 13.66 -7.56 -3.40
C GLY A 128 13.13 -8.61 -2.43
N PRO A 129 13.46 -9.89 -2.69
CA PRO A 129 13.01 -10.96 -1.81
C PRO A 129 13.73 -10.94 -0.47
N GLN A 130 13.06 -11.46 0.56
CA GLN A 130 13.63 -11.65 1.89
C GLN A 130 14.24 -10.39 2.49
N CYS A 131 13.58 -9.25 2.28
CA CYS A 131 13.96 -7.98 2.90
C CYS A 131 13.14 -7.78 4.19
N PHE A 132 13.75 -7.09 5.13
CA PHE A 132 13.09 -6.77 6.40
C PHE A 132 13.27 -5.30 6.75
#